data_90ccb19f7af926782c80d306f83caa53
#
_entry.id   90ccb19f7af926782c80d306f83caa53
#
_cell.length_a   1.000
_cell.length_b   1.000
_cell.length_c   1.000
_cell.angle_alpha   90.00
_cell.angle_beta   90.00
_cell.angle_gamma   90.00
#
_symmetry.space_group_name_H-M   'P 1'
#
loop_
_entity.id
_entity.type
_entity.pdbx_description
1 polymer ?
#
loop_
_entity_poly.entity_id
_entity_poly.type
_entity_poly.pdbx_seq_one_letter_code
_entity_poly.pdbx_strand_id
1 'polypeptide(L)'
;HGSGQLLPGTDPDALKAYVSTIEEARADLFGLYYVADHKLVELGLTPNDEAYKAQYYGYLMNGLLTQTIRIKEGDKIEEAHMRNRALIAWWVMEHAEGAVELVKMDMNYASAEDALKDSEGNIITTKTYVKINDYAKLRHLFGELLAEIQRIKSEGDFEAARLLVEKYAVNIDPELHREILARYKKLNLAPYKGFINPKMTLEMDEEGEITDVVLDYEESYVDQMLRYSDEYGTL
;
A
#
# COMPACT_ATOMS: atom_id res chain seq x y z
N HIS A 1 -18.97 -5.41 19.74
CA HIS A 1 -19.05 -6.39 18.68
C HIS A 1 -17.66 -6.79 18.26
N GLY A 2 -17.42 -8.10 18.16
CA GLY A 2 -16.13 -8.62 17.69
C GLY A 2 -15.82 -8.09 16.31
N SER A 3 -14.54 -7.92 16.03
CA SER A 3 -14.02 -7.36 14.81
C SER A 3 -14.68 -7.92 13.55
N GLY A 4 -15.46 -7.10 12.86
CA GLY A 4 -16.04 -7.42 11.56
C GLY A 4 -17.30 -8.28 11.57
N GLN A 5 -17.93 -8.50 12.69
CA GLN A 5 -19.23 -9.18 12.72
C GLN A 5 -20.33 -8.26 12.20
N LEU A 6 -21.21 -8.85 11.38
CA LEU A 6 -22.42 -8.17 10.92
C LEU A 6 -23.41 -8.00 12.08
N LEU A 7 -24.20 -6.94 12.03
CA LEU A 7 -25.34 -6.81 12.94
C LEU A 7 -26.37 -7.90 12.62
N PRO A 8 -27.14 -8.35 13.63
CA PRO A 8 -28.18 -9.35 13.41
C PRO A 8 -29.16 -8.93 12.31
N GLY A 9 -29.34 -9.77 11.31
CA GLY A 9 -30.23 -9.53 10.17
C GLY A 9 -29.58 -8.82 8.98
N THR A 10 -28.30 -8.45 9.05
CA THR A 10 -27.58 -7.90 7.91
C THR A 10 -27.22 -9.01 6.92
N ASP A 11 -27.49 -8.77 5.63
CA ASP A 11 -27.10 -9.66 4.55
C ASP A 11 -25.54 -9.67 4.42
N PRO A 12 -24.88 -10.83 4.48
CA PRO A 12 -23.43 -10.95 4.27
C PRO A 12 -22.92 -10.36 2.95
N ASP A 13 -23.76 -10.38 1.92
CA ASP A 13 -23.44 -9.90 0.57
C ASP A 13 -23.92 -8.45 0.30
N ALA A 14 -24.38 -7.74 1.35
CA ALA A 14 -24.95 -6.40 1.20
C ALA A 14 -24.04 -5.41 0.46
N LEU A 15 -22.72 -5.47 0.68
CA LEU A 15 -21.75 -4.54 0.08
C LEU A 15 -21.38 -4.88 -1.37
N LYS A 16 -21.76 -6.06 -1.89
CA LYS A 16 -21.57 -6.49 -3.28
C LYS A 16 -20.14 -6.25 -3.79
N ALA A 17 -19.99 -5.51 -4.88
CA ALA A 17 -18.71 -5.21 -5.53
C ALA A 17 -17.73 -4.39 -4.66
N TYR A 18 -18.19 -3.78 -3.59
CA TYR A 18 -17.34 -2.95 -2.71
C TYR A 18 -16.80 -3.71 -1.50
N VAL A 19 -17.28 -4.93 -1.24
CA VAL A 19 -16.92 -5.71 -0.05
C VAL A 19 -15.42 -5.88 0.12
N SER A 20 -14.69 -6.25 -0.94
CA SER A 20 -13.24 -6.47 -0.87
C SER A 20 -12.48 -5.19 -0.52
N THR A 21 -12.79 -4.06 -1.17
CA THR A 21 -12.14 -2.77 -0.88
C THR A 21 -12.40 -2.32 0.55
N ILE A 22 -13.64 -2.46 1.04
CA ILE A 22 -14.03 -2.09 2.41
C ILE A 22 -13.32 -2.99 3.45
N GLU A 23 -13.22 -4.30 3.17
CA GLU A 23 -12.55 -5.23 4.10
C GLU A 23 -11.04 -4.99 4.17
N GLU A 24 -10.39 -4.78 3.02
CA GLU A 24 -8.97 -4.42 2.96
C GLU A 24 -8.70 -3.07 3.65
N ALA A 25 -9.57 -2.07 3.43
CA ALA A 25 -9.45 -0.78 4.12
C ALA A 25 -9.58 -0.93 5.63
N ARG A 26 -10.50 -1.78 6.09
CA ARG A 26 -10.66 -2.08 7.53
C ARG A 26 -9.40 -2.71 8.11
N ALA A 27 -8.84 -3.71 7.44
CA ALA A 27 -7.63 -4.40 7.90
C ALA A 27 -6.42 -3.45 7.97
N ASP A 28 -6.18 -2.67 6.91
CA ASP A 28 -5.07 -1.71 6.87
C ASP A 28 -5.23 -0.60 7.92
N LEU A 29 -6.45 -0.09 8.15
CA LEU A 29 -6.73 0.93 9.17
C LEU A 29 -6.52 0.42 10.60
N PHE A 30 -6.82 -0.85 10.88
CA PHE A 30 -6.44 -1.47 12.15
C PHE A 30 -4.92 -1.43 12.35
N GLY A 31 -4.16 -1.85 11.33
CA GLY A 31 -2.71 -1.80 11.36
C GLY A 31 -2.18 -0.38 11.59
N LEU A 32 -2.68 0.59 10.81
CA LEU A 32 -2.26 2.00 10.91
C LEU A 32 -2.62 2.62 12.27
N TYR A 33 -3.80 2.36 12.80
CA TYR A 33 -4.21 2.91 14.09
C TYR A 33 -3.38 2.36 15.26
N TYR A 34 -3.13 1.05 15.28
CA TYR A 34 -2.44 0.39 16.40
C TYR A 34 -0.92 0.41 16.29
N VAL A 35 -0.32 0.57 15.09
CA VAL A 35 1.16 0.63 14.96
C VAL A 35 1.79 1.78 15.77
N ALA A 36 1.02 2.81 16.10
CA ALA A 36 1.42 3.93 16.95
C ALA A 36 1.14 3.70 18.45
N ASP A 37 0.76 2.50 18.85
CA ASP A 37 0.49 2.18 20.25
C ASP A 37 1.77 1.72 20.95
N HIS A 38 2.08 2.36 22.10
CA HIS A 38 3.26 2.04 22.90
C HIS A 38 3.31 0.54 23.29
N LYS A 39 2.17 -0.11 23.38
CA LYS A 39 2.11 -1.55 23.69
C LYS A 39 2.90 -2.40 22.69
N LEU A 40 3.01 -1.99 21.43
CA LEU A 40 3.81 -2.71 20.44
C LEU A 40 5.32 -2.61 20.71
N VAL A 41 5.77 -1.50 21.32
CA VAL A 41 7.16 -1.35 21.80
C VAL A 41 7.39 -2.29 22.99
N GLU A 42 6.49 -2.31 23.96
CA GLU A 42 6.57 -3.23 25.11
C GLU A 42 6.61 -4.71 24.70
N LEU A 43 5.89 -5.06 23.63
CA LEU A 43 5.86 -6.42 23.08
C LEU A 43 7.05 -6.74 22.16
N GLY A 44 7.95 -5.77 21.90
CA GLY A 44 9.09 -5.94 21.00
C GLY A 44 8.72 -6.03 19.52
N LEU A 45 7.49 -5.64 19.15
CA LEU A 45 7.00 -5.66 17.76
C LEU A 45 7.41 -4.42 16.96
N THR A 46 7.67 -3.31 17.66
CA THR A 46 8.25 -2.09 17.08
C THR A 46 9.47 -1.66 17.90
N PRO A 47 10.52 -1.07 17.28
CA PRO A 47 11.77 -0.77 17.97
C PRO A 47 11.66 0.42 18.94
N ASN A 48 10.73 1.33 18.74
CA ASN A 48 10.52 2.53 19.57
C ASN A 48 9.21 3.24 19.22
N ASP A 49 8.84 4.25 20.00
CA ASP A 49 7.60 5.04 19.84
C ASP A 49 7.57 5.95 18.60
N GLU A 50 8.64 6.05 17.83
CA GLU A 50 8.72 6.85 16.60
C GLU A 50 8.60 6.00 15.32
N ALA A 51 8.72 4.68 15.43
CA ALA A 51 8.74 3.76 14.29
C ALA A 51 7.47 3.84 13.42
N TYR A 52 6.32 4.11 14.02
CA TYR A 52 5.06 4.26 13.30
C TYR A 52 5.08 5.40 12.26
N LYS A 53 5.91 6.44 12.47
CA LYS A 53 6.01 7.57 11.53
C LYS A 53 6.49 7.12 10.15
N ALA A 54 7.43 6.17 10.10
CA ALA A 54 7.89 5.59 8.84
C ALA A 54 6.78 4.80 8.13
N GLN A 55 5.95 4.07 8.88
CA GLN A 55 4.80 3.34 8.34
C GLN A 55 3.74 4.31 7.77
N TYR A 56 3.40 5.37 8.50
CA TYR A 56 2.45 6.38 8.04
C TYR A 56 2.93 7.06 6.75
N TYR A 57 4.21 7.49 6.74
CA TYR A 57 4.79 8.10 5.55
C TYR A 57 4.80 7.15 4.36
N GLY A 58 5.27 5.91 4.55
CA GLY A 58 5.30 4.90 3.49
C GLY A 58 3.92 4.56 2.95
N TYR A 59 2.92 4.44 3.83
CA TYR A 59 1.55 4.15 3.45
C TYR A 59 0.92 5.28 2.62
N LEU A 60 1.01 6.52 3.10
CA LEU A 60 0.46 7.69 2.39
C LEU A 60 1.19 7.94 1.06
N MET A 61 2.53 7.85 1.05
CA MET A 61 3.30 7.97 -0.18
C MET A 61 2.89 6.90 -1.21
N ASN A 62 2.65 5.66 -0.77
CA ASN A 62 2.18 4.60 -1.64
C ASN A 62 0.76 4.86 -2.15
N GLY A 63 -0.19 5.15 -1.27
CA GLY A 63 -1.59 5.36 -1.62
C GLY A 63 -1.84 6.58 -2.50
N LEU A 64 -1.09 7.68 -2.27
CA LEU A 64 -1.23 8.92 -3.03
C LEU A 64 -0.44 8.90 -4.34
N LEU A 65 0.74 8.30 -4.37
CA LEU A 65 1.68 8.45 -5.47
C LEU A 65 2.15 7.12 -6.08
N THR A 66 2.94 6.33 -5.35
CA THR A 66 3.80 5.32 -5.96
C THR A 66 3.08 4.07 -6.45
N GLN A 67 1.91 3.73 -5.92
CA GLN A 67 1.15 2.58 -6.43
C GLN A 67 0.67 2.78 -7.88
N THR A 68 0.46 4.05 -8.30
CA THR A 68 -0.05 4.38 -9.63
C THR A 68 0.90 4.04 -10.77
N ILE A 69 2.19 3.78 -10.48
CA ILE A 69 3.16 3.31 -11.47
C ILE A 69 2.79 2.00 -12.17
N ARG A 70 1.88 1.20 -11.55
CA ARG A 70 1.41 -0.08 -12.08
C ARG A 70 0.18 0.06 -12.96
N ILE A 71 -0.36 1.27 -13.07
CA ILE A 71 -1.58 1.57 -13.81
C ILE A 71 -1.18 2.27 -15.09
N LYS A 72 -1.76 1.86 -16.20
CA LYS A 72 -1.56 2.52 -17.49
C LYS A 72 -2.20 3.91 -17.44
N GLU A 73 -1.55 4.89 -18.06
CA GLU A 73 -2.08 6.24 -18.15
C GLU A 73 -3.50 6.26 -18.74
N GLY A 74 -4.42 6.93 -18.04
CA GLY A 74 -5.84 7.01 -18.40
C GLY A 74 -6.72 5.89 -17.84
N ASP A 75 -6.12 4.81 -17.32
CA ASP A 75 -6.88 3.73 -16.68
C ASP A 75 -7.25 4.08 -15.22
N LYS A 76 -8.24 3.36 -14.69
CA LYS A 76 -8.72 3.48 -13.32
C LYS A 76 -8.08 2.46 -12.40
N ILE A 77 -8.15 2.70 -11.09
CA ILE A 77 -7.76 1.71 -10.09
C ILE A 77 -8.84 0.63 -10.03
N GLU A 78 -8.47 -0.62 -10.28
CA GLU A 78 -9.42 -1.76 -10.28
C GLU A 78 -9.16 -2.73 -9.12
N GLU A 79 -7.91 -2.94 -8.75
CA GLU A 79 -7.49 -3.93 -7.76
C GLU A 79 -7.80 -3.47 -6.33
N ALA A 80 -8.36 -4.38 -5.50
CA ALA A 80 -8.89 -4.06 -4.16
C ALA A 80 -7.85 -3.48 -3.20
N HIS A 81 -6.62 -4.03 -3.17
CA HIS A 81 -5.54 -3.50 -2.33
C HIS A 81 -5.01 -2.14 -2.79
N MET A 82 -5.12 -1.81 -4.08
CA MET A 82 -4.79 -0.48 -4.56
C MET A 82 -5.92 0.50 -4.25
N ARG A 83 -7.17 0.06 -4.37
CA ARG A 83 -8.36 0.85 -4.01
C ARG A 83 -8.37 1.22 -2.53
N ASN A 84 -8.10 0.26 -1.62
CA ASN A 84 -8.11 0.55 -0.19
C ASN A 84 -7.04 1.58 0.19
N ARG A 85 -5.83 1.47 -0.38
CA ARG A 85 -4.75 2.43 -0.12
C ARG A 85 -5.08 3.83 -0.64
N ALA A 86 -5.64 3.91 -1.85
CA ALA A 86 -6.10 5.19 -2.40
C ALA A 86 -7.22 5.78 -1.54
N LEU A 87 -8.23 4.98 -1.14
CA LEU A 87 -9.32 5.40 -0.29
C LEU A 87 -8.81 6.03 1.00
N ILE A 88 -7.98 5.30 1.75
CA ILE A 88 -7.45 5.78 3.03
C ILE A 88 -6.62 7.04 2.83
N ALA A 89 -5.71 7.04 1.85
CA ALA A 89 -4.78 8.14 1.66
C ALA A 89 -5.49 9.42 1.19
N TRP A 90 -6.42 9.35 0.25
CA TRP A 90 -7.16 10.51 -0.25
C TRP A 90 -8.23 11.00 0.72
N TRP A 91 -8.87 10.09 1.46
CA TRP A 91 -9.79 10.50 2.54
C TRP A 91 -9.03 11.28 3.63
N VAL A 92 -7.88 10.77 4.07
CA VAL A 92 -7.03 11.47 5.04
C VAL A 92 -6.58 12.82 4.49
N MET A 93 -6.14 12.90 3.23
CA MET A 93 -5.76 14.17 2.60
C MET A 93 -6.89 15.22 2.67
N GLU A 94 -8.12 14.81 2.39
CA GLU A 94 -9.27 15.74 2.41
C GLU A 94 -9.60 16.23 3.83
N HIS A 95 -9.40 15.40 4.87
CA HIS A 95 -9.75 15.71 6.26
C HIS A 95 -8.57 16.17 7.11
N ALA A 96 -7.37 16.25 6.52
CA ALA A 96 -6.14 16.52 7.27
C ALA A 96 -5.99 17.93 7.80
N GLU A 97 -6.67 18.93 7.22
CA GLU A 97 -6.55 20.35 7.61
C GLU A 97 -5.07 20.79 7.73
N GLY A 98 -4.24 20.39 6.78
CA GLY A 98 -2.80 20.68 6.76
C GLY A 98 -1.90 19.70 7.53
N ALA A 99 -2.43 18.68 8.20
CA ALA A 99 -1.61 17.64 8.84
C ALA A 99 -0.82 16.81 7.84
N VAL A 100 -1.33 16.66 6.62
CA VAL A 100 -0.60 16.11 5.47
C VAL A 100 -0.89 16.96 4.23
N GLU A 101 0.12 17.13 3.38
CA GLU A 101 0.06 17.97 2.19
C GLU A 101 0.78 17.31 1.02
N LEU A 102 0.28 17.57 -0.21
CA LEU A 102 1.05 17.36 -1.44
C LEU A 102 1.76 18.67 -1.80
N VAL A 103 3.09 18.65 -1.67
CA VAL A 103 3.94 19.80 -1.96
C VAL A 103 4.53 19.67 -3.35
N LYS A 104 4.25 20.64 -4.24
CA LYS A 104 4.88 20.73 -5.56
C LYS A 104 6.16 21.56 -5.47
N MET A 105 7.24 21.04 -6.02
CA MET A 105 8.54 21.70 -6.10
C MET A 105 8.96 21.83 -7.56
N ASP A 106 9.43 23.01 -7.94
CA ASP A 106 9.95 23.26 -9.29
C ASP A 106 11.18 22.41 -9.57
N MET A 107 11.28 21.93 -10.81
CA MET A 107 12.40 21.17 -11.31
C MET A 107 13.30 22.06 -12.16
N ASN A 108 14.57 22.14 -11.76
CA ASN A 108 15.61 22.76 -12.57
C ASN A 108 16.44 21.68 -13.26
N TYR A 109 16.38 21.61 -14.57
CA TYR A 109 17.17 20.66 -15.36
C TYR A 109 18.46 21.33 -15.86
N ALA A 110 19.55 20.59 -15.87
CA ALA A 110 20.81 21.08 -16.41
C ALA A 110 20.76 21.24 -17.93
N SER A 111 19.97 20.41 -18.61
CA SER A 111 19.73 20.46 -20.05
C SER A 111 18.32 19.98 -20.40
N ALA A 112 17.86 20.23 -21.62
CA ALA A 112 16.60 19.69 -22.14
C ALA A 112 16.61 18.15 -22.30
N GLU A 113 17.80 17.55 -22.41
CA GLU A 113 18.00 16.10 -22.50
C GLU A 113 17.81 15.43 -21.17
N ASP A 114 18.15 16.12 -20.07
CA ASP A 114 17.96 15.64 -18.70
C ASP A 114 16.52 15.78 -18.21
N ALA A 115 15.72 16.57 -18.90
CA ALA A 115 14.35 16.84 -18.49
C ALA A 115 13.49 15.58 -18.49
N LEU A 116 12.68 15.42 -17.43
CA LEU A 116 11.62 14.42 -17.39
C LEU A 116 10.55 14.79 -18.41
N LYS A 117 10.11 13.80 -19.18
CA LYS A 117 9.06 13.97 -20.18
C LYS A 117 7.93 12.97 -19.91
N ASP A 118 6.71 13.44 -20.08
CA ASP A 118 5.53 12.59 -20.07
C ASP A 118 5.44 11.69 -21.33
N SER A 119 4.34 10.96 -21.46
CA SER A 119 4.07 10.08 -22.61
C SER A 119 3.91 10.84 -23.93
N GLU A 120 3.54 12.12 -23.88
CA GLU A 120 3.34 13.01 -25.04
C GLU A 120 4.63 13.80 -25.40
N GLY A 121 5.67 13.70 -24.57
CA GLY A 121 6.93 14.42 -24.75
C GLY A 121 6.98 15.79 -24.09
N ASN A 122 5.97 16.18 -23.32
CA ASN A 122 5.96 17.45 -22.60
C ASN A 122 6.90 17.38 -21.38
N ILE A 123 7.61 18.47 -21.12
CA ILE A 123 8.53 18.55 -19.99
C ILE A 123 7.74 18.65 -18.68
N ILE A 124 8.07 17.78 -17.73
CA ILE A 124 7.55 17.84 -16.36
C ILE A 124 8.33 18.91 -15.61
N THR A 125 7.68 19.99 -15.25
CA THR A 125 8.31 21.17 -14.60
C THR A 125 8.25 21.13 -13.08
N THR A 126 7.44 20.26 -12.49
CA THR A 126 7.28 20.15 -11.04
C THR A 126 7.36 18.71 -10.58
N LYS A 127 7.79 18.51 -9.33
CA LYS A 127 7.72 17.23 -8.59
C LYS A 127 6.82 17.36 -7.39
N THR A 128 5.95 16.38 -7.23
CA THR A 128 5.04 16.28 -6.08
C THR A 128 5.62 15.38 -5.00
N TYR A 129 5.54 15.84 -3.75
CA TYR A 129 6.01 15.14 -2.55
C TYR A 129 4.91 15.11 -1.50
N VAL A 130 4.89 14.03 -0.71
CA VAL A 130 4.05 13.94 0.50
C VAL A 130 4.83 14.58 1.64
N LYS A 131 4.18 15.51 2.35
CA LYS A 131 4.71 16.13 3.57
C LYS A 131 3.74 15.89 4.71
N ILE A 132 4.22 15.30 5.80
CA ILE A 132 3.43 15.08 7.02
C ILE A 132 3.87 16.09 8.06
N ASN A 133 2.94 16.91 8.53
CA ASN A 133 3.15 17.95 9.52
C ASN A 133 2.68 17.53 10.93
N ASP A 134 1.66 16.65 11.03
CA ASP A 134 1.10 16.20 12.31
C ASP A 134 0.72 14.71 12.28
N TYR A 135 1.56 13.89 12.88
CA TYR A 135 1.35 12.44 12.96
C TYR A 135 0.27 12.04 13.97
N ALA A 136 0.07 12.83 15.03
CA ALA A 136 -0.98 12.55 16.01
C ALA A 136 -2.36 12.77 15.39
N LYS A 137 -2.53 13.85 14.61
CA LYS A 137 -3.74 14.10 13.83
C LYS A 137 -4.01 12.95 12.85
N LEU A 138 -2.98 12.43 12.17
CA LEU A 138 -3.15 11.29 11.27
C LEU A 138 -3.67 10.05 11.98
N ARG A 139 -3.11 9.71 13.16
CA ARG A 139 -3.63 8.59 13.96
C ARG A 139 -5.12 8.75 14.29
N HIS A 140 -5.53 9.97 14.65
CA HIS A 140 -6.92 10.27 14.93
C HIS A 140 -7.81 10.04 13.69
N LEU A 141 -7.41 10.56 12.54
CA LEU A 141 -8.12 10.39 11.28
C LEU A 141 -8.22 8.92 10.85
N PHE A 142 -7.16 8.13 11.02
CA PHE A 142 -7.24 6.69 10.78
C PHE A 142 -8.28 6.01 11.69
N GLY A 143 -8.38 6.44 12.95
CA GLY A 143 -9.40 5.94 13.89
C GLY A 143 -10.82 6.33 13.49
N GLU A 144 -11.04 7.57 13.03
CA GLU A 144 -12.35 8.02 12.56
C GLU A 144 -12.79 7.26 11.31
N LEU A 145 -11.90 7.11 10.32
CA LEU A 145 -12.20 6.34 9.12
C LEU A 145 -12.42 4.86 9.43
N LEU A 146 -11.65 4.28 10.36
CA LEU A 146 -11.85 2.92 10.81
C LEU A 146 -13.24 2.70 11.43
N ALA A 147 -13.70 3.66 12.24
CA ALA A 147 -15.03 3.59 12.85
C ALA A 147 -16.13 3.61 11.78
N GLU A 148 -16.00 4.48 10.77
CA GLU A 148 -16.96 4.55 9.66
C GLU A 148 -16.93 3.29 8.79
N ILE A 149 -15.76 2.80 8.41
CA ILE A 149 -15.61 1.54 7.66
C ILE A 149 -16.20 0.36 8.43
N GLN A 150 -15.98 0.31 9.75
CA GLN A 150 -16.56 -0.74 10.60
C GLN A 150 -18.09 -0.63 10.66
N ARG A 151 -18.65 0.57 10.74
CA ARG A 151 -20.10 0.81 10.68
C ARG A 151 -20.67 0.31 9.35
N ILE A 152 -20.10 0.78 8.24
CA ILE A 152 -20.50 0.39 6.88
C ILE A 152 -20.55 -1.13 6.73
N LYS A 153 -19.50 -1.81 7.19
CA LYS A 153 -19.43 -3.27 7.13
C LYS A 153 -20.49 -3.92 8.02
N SER A 154 -20.61 -3.49 9.28
CA SER A 154 -21.50 -4.12 10.26
C SER A 154 -22.97 -3.97 9.91
N GLU A 155 -23.34 -2.84 9.31
CA GLU A 155 -24.71 -2.51 8.91
C GLU A 155 -25.05 -2.96 7.48
N GLY A 156 -24.03 -3.33 6.67
CA GLY A 156 -24.22 -3.63 5.25
C GLY A 156 -24.64 -2.40 4.43
N ASP A 157 -24.13 -1.21 4.81
CA ASP A 157 -24.49 0.06 4.18
C ASP A 157 -23.85 0.20 2.78
N PHE A 158 -24.53 -0.36 1.79
CA PHE A 158 -24.07 -0.36 0.40
C PHE A 158 -23.84 1.06 -0.16
N GLU A 159 -24.75 1.99 0.12
CA GLU A 159 -24.64 3.34 -0.44
C GLU A 159 -23.46 4.13 0.14
N ALA A 160 -23.21 4.00 1.44
CA ALA A 160 -22.03 4.61 2.04
C ALA A 160 -20.74 3.97 1.52
N ALA A 161 -20.69 2.64 1.37
CA ALA A 161 -19.57 1.95 0.75
C ALA A 161 -19.31 2.43 -0.68
N ARG A 162 -20.36 2.50 -1.50
CA ARG A 162 -20.29 2.98 -2.87
C ARG A 162 -19.74 4.41 -2.95
N LEU A 163 -20.33 5.34 -2.21
CA LEU A 163 -19.91 6.74 -2.21
C LEU A 163 -18.46 6.90 -1.80
N LEU A 164 -18.04 6.20 -0.76
CA LEU A 164 -16.69 6.26 -0.25
C LEU A 164 -15.66 5.72 -1.27
N VAL A 165 -15.92 4.54 -1.82
CA VAL A 165 -15.01 3.90 -2.79
C VAL A 165 -14.97 4.68 -4.11
N GLU A 166 -16.12 5.10 -4.65
CA GLU A 166 -16.17 5.83 -5.93
C GLU A 166 -15.51 7.20 -5.83
N LYS A 167 -15.61 7.87 -4.68
CA LYS A 167 -15.00 9.19 -4.46
C LYS A 167 -13.48 9.09 -4.36
N TYR A 168 -12.93 8.16 -3.59
CA TYR A 168 -11.53 8.18 -3.19
C TYR A 168 -10.65 7.08 -3.83
N ALA A 169 -11.24 5.99 -4.33
CA ALA A 169 -10.52 4.78 -4.65
C ALA A 169 -10.43 4.42 -6.13
N VAL A 170 -11.07 5.16 -7.01
CA VAL A 170 -11.24 4.75 -8.41
C VAL A 170 -10.44 5.61 -9.38
N ASN A 171 -10.51 6.92 -9.22
CA ASN A 171 -9.93 7.86 -10.17
C ASN A 171 -8.51 8.28 -9.74
N ILE A 172 -7.67 8.53 -10.74
CA ILE A 172 -6.31 9.06 -10.55
C ILE A 172 -6.29 10.44 -11.19
N ASP A 173 -5.68 11.43 -10.51
CA ASP A 173 -5.43 12.73 -11.11
C ASP A 173 -4.49 12.57 -12.31
N PRO A 174 -4.88 12.98 -13.54
CA PRO A 174 -4.10 12.72 -14.73
C PRO A 174 -2.75 13.44 -14.77
N GLU A 175 -2.66 14.65 -14.21
CA GLU A 175 -1.42 15.43 -14.18
C GLU A 175 -0.40 14.76 -13.24
N LEU A 176 -0.87 14.42 -12.03
CA LEU A 176 -0.07 13.71 -11.05
C LEU A 176 0.39 12.33 -11.58
N HIS A 177 -0.50 11.60 -12.24
CA HIS A 177 -0.18 10.29 -12.80
C HIS A 177 0.94 10.38 -13.85
N ARG A 178 0.85 11.32 -14.80
CA ARG A 178 1.92 11.55 -15.80
C ARG A 178 3.26 11.89 -15.16
N GLU A 179 3.24 12.77 -14.14
CA GLU A 179 4.45 13.10 -13.38
C GLU A 179 5.09 11.85 -12.77
N ILE A 180 4.30 11.04 -12.05
CA ILE A 180 4.79 9.84 -11.35
C ILE A 180 5.33 8.82 -12.34
N LEU A 181 4.64 8.55 -13.45
CA LEU A 181 5.09 7.63 -14.49
C LEU A 181 6.41 8.09 -15.13
N ALA A 182 6.55 9.39 -15.44
CA ALA A 182 7.78 9.95 -16.00
C ALA A 182 8.97 9.81 -15.03
N ARG A 183 8.75 10.10 -13.74
CA ARG A 183 9.80 9.94 -12.70
C ARG A 183 10.23 8.48 -12.58
N TYR A 184 9.27 7.56 -12.53
CA TYR A 184 9.56 6.15 -12.36
C TYR A 184 10.28 5.55 -13.58
N LYS A 185 9.89 5.93 -14.79
CA LYS A 185 10.55 5.53 -16.03
C LYS A 185 12.04 5.90 -16.03
N LYS A 186 12.39 7.11 -15.54
CA LYS A 186 13.79 7.54 -15.44
C LYS A 186 14.61 6.73 -14.44
N LEU A 187 13.99 6.24 -13.36
CA LEU A 187 14.66 5.40 -12.37
C LEU A 187 15.00 4.00 -12.88
N ASN A 188 14.34 3.55 -13.94
CA ASN A 188 14.50 2.22 -14.53
C ASN A 188 14.46 1.08 -13.48
N LEU A 189 13.55 1.20 -12.53
CA LEU A 189 13.35 0.20 -11.46
C LEU A 189 12.30 -0.82 -11.89
N ALA A 190 12.53 -2.07 -11.54
CA ALA A 190 11.50 -3.10 -11.70
C ALA A 190 10.27 -2.75 -10.83
N PRO A 191 9.04 -2.92 -11.35
CA PRO A 191 7.81 -2.61 -10.61
C PRO A 191 7.58 -3.54 -9.41
N TYR A 192 8.21 -4.70 -9.42
CA TYR A 192 8.19 -5.69 -8.35
C TYR A 192 9.61 -6.03 -7.93
N LYS A 193 9.81 -6.18 -6.62
CA LYS A 193 11.04 -6.75 -6.08
C LYS A 193 10.93 -8.29 -6.12
N GLY A 194 12.05 -8.96 -6.36
CA GLY A 194 12.13 -10.40 -6.18
C GLY A 194 11.98 -10.78 -4.70
N PHE A 195 11.43 -11.95 -4.47
CA PHE A 195 11.38 -12.54 -3.13
C PHE A 195 12.56 -13.50 -2.96
N ILE A 196 13.23 -13.43 -1.81
CA ILE A 196 14.20 -14.43 -1.41
C ILE A 196 13.43 -15.43 -0.56
N ASN A 197 13.38 -16.67 -1.05
CA ASN A 197 12.82 -17.79 -0.30
C ASN A 197 13.97 -18.52 0.40
N PRO A 198 13.79 -19.04 1.61
CA PRO A 198 14.82 -19.85 2.24
C PRO A 198 15.09 -21.12 1.40
N LYS A 199 16.35 -21.52 1.33
CA LYS A 199 16.68 -22.86 0.88
C LYS A 199 16.26 -23.82 1.99
N MET A 200 15.41 -24.79 1.66
CA MET A 200 14.89 -25.77 2.60
C MET A 200 15.64 -27.09 2.43
N THR A 201 16.20 -27.61 3.53
CA THR A 201 16.83 -28.92 3.57
C THR A 201 16.08 -29.79 4.57
N LEU A 202 15.66 -30.98 4.12
CA LEU A 202 14.95 -31.92 4.97
C LEU A 202 15.96 -32.72 5.78
N GLU A 203 15.77 -32.82 7.08
CA GLU A 203 16.42 -33.82 7.92
C GLU A 203 15.49 -35.02 8.08
N MET A 204 16.03 -36.21 7.88
CA MET A 204 15.28 -37.47 7.94
C MET A 204 15.95 -38.44 8.91
N ASP A 205 15.15 -39.29 9.56
CA ASP A 205 15.63 -40.40 10.37
C ASP A 205 16.03 -41.61 9.50
N GLU A 206 16.42 -42.72 10.16
CA GLU A 206 16.83 -43.97 9.50
C GLU A 206 15.66 -44.64 8.78
N GLU A 207 14.43 -44.37 9.17
CA GLU A 207 13.19 -44.86 8.57
C GLU A 207 12.74 -44.01 7.37
N GLY A 208 13.38 -42.84 7.14
CA GLY A 208 13.08 -41.91 6.05
C GLY A 208 11.93 -40.92 6.36
N GLU A 209 11.53 -40.81 7.62
CA GLU A 209 10.57 -39.84 8.08
C GLU A 209 11.24 -38.46 8.31
N ILE A 210 10.55 -37.39 7.96
CA ILE A 210 11.06 -36.02 8.12
C ILE A 210 11.03 -35.66 9.61
N THR A 211 12.23 -35.42 10.17
CA THR A 211 12.40 -35.03 11.58
C THR A 211 12.53 -33.53 11.76
N ASP A 212 13.07 -32.82 10.75
CA ASP A 212 13.19 -31.35 10.79
C ASP A 212 13.29 -30.77 9.38
N VAL A 213 13.11 -29.43 9.27
CA VAL A 213 13.31 -28.64 8.06
C VAL A 213 14.23 -27.47 8.37
N VAL A 214 15.47 -27.55 7.92
CA VAL A 214 16.46 -26.49 8.10
C VAL A 214 16.22 -25.40 7.05
N LEU A 215 16.07 -24.15 7.49
CA LEU A 215 15.88 -22.98 6.65
C LEU A 215 17.19 -22.17 6.57
N ASP A 216 17.70 -21.97 5.35
CA ASP A 216 18.87 -21.16 5.07
C ASP A 216 18.48 -19.93 4.23
N TYR A 217 18.81 -18.72 4.73
CA TYR A 217 18.49 -17.41 4.12
C TYR A 217 19.74 -16.72 3.55
N GLU A 218 20.88 -17.37 3.48
CA GLU A 218 22.13 -16.74 3.02
C GLU A 218 22.23 -16.61 1.50
N GLU A 219 21.37 -17.33 0.76
CA GLU A 219 21.37 -17.31 -0.71
C GLU A 219 20.93 -15.94 -1.25
N SER A 220 21.68 -15.40 -2.24
CA SER A 220 21.27 -14.17 -2.93
C SER A 220 20.08 -14.43 -3.87
N TYR A 221 19.37 -13.37 -4.26
CA TYR A 221 18.28 -13.51 -5.25
C TYR A 221 18.76 -14.09 -6.59
N VAL A 222 19.96 -13.72 -7.02
CA VAL A 222 20.55 -14.25 -8.28
C VAL A 222 20.84 -15.73 -8.16
N ASP A 223 21.46 -16.15 -7.06
CA ASP A 223 21.78 -17.56 -6.82
C ASP A 223 20.51 -18.40 -6.69
N GLN A 224 19.47 -17.88 -6.03
CA GLN A 224 18.15 -18.51 -5.98
C GLN A 224 17.56 -18.71 -7.38
N MET A 225 17.66 -17.72 -8.27
CA MET A 225 17.15 -17.84 -9.63
C MET A 225 17.94 -18.86 -10.45
N LEU A 226 19.26 -18.92 -10.30
CA LEU A 226 20.10 -19.93 -10.93
C LEU A 226 19.76 -21.31 -10.43
N ARG A 227 19.62 -21.50 -9.13
CA ARG A 227 19.20 -22.77 -8.52
C ARG A 227 17.84 -23.23 -9.03
N TYR A 228 16.85 -22.33 -9.11
CA TYR A 228 15.53 -22.68 -9.66
C TYR A 228 15.58 -23.08 -11.13
N SER A 229 16.46 -22.45 -11.92
CA SER A 229 16.69 -22.86 -13.31
C SER A 229 17.25 -24.28 -13.40
N ASP A 230 18.20 -24.61 -12.53
CA ASP A 230 18.83 -25.95 -12.50
C ASP A 230 17.88 -27.03 -11.94
N GLU A 231 17.16 -26.74 -10.86
CA GLU A 231 16.30 -27.72 -10.17
C GLU A 231 14.99 -27.98 -10.92
N TYR A 232 14.39 -26.96 -11.52
CA TYR A 232 13.07 -27.07 -12.14
C TYR A 232 13.08 -27.09 -13.66
N GLY A 233 14.23 -26.87 -14.31
CA GLY A 233 14.46 -27.09 -15.74
C GLY A 233 13.48 -26.34 -16.67
N THR A 234 13.03 -25.17 -16.27
CA THR A 234 11.94 -24.43 -16.96
C THR A 234 12.41 -23.36 -17.94
N LEU A 235 13.67 -23.36 -18.30
CA LEU A 235 14.24 -22.43 -19.30
C LEU A 235 14.77 -23.18 -20.51
#